data_703a07544960f0f93f50f5643e623171
#
_entry.id   703a07544960f0f93f50f5643e623171
#
_cell.length_a   1.000
_cell.length_b   1.000
_cell.length_c   1.000
_cell.angle_alpha   90.00
_cell.angle_beta   90.00
_cell.angle_gamma   90.00
#
_symmetry.space_group_name_H-M   'P 1'
#
loop_
_entity.id
_entity.type
_entity.pdbx_description
1 polymer ?
#
loop_
_entity_poly.entity_id
_entity_poly.type
_entity_poly.pdbx_seq_one_letter_code
_entity_poly.pdbx_strand_id
1 'polypeptide(L)'
;MLAKLFSWWNGATIGTLVTVKGRGEHVGTDEFGNRYFQSRDTVSYDGRRRRWVLYNGYAEASKVPPDWHGWLRYTYDEPPSRTPLPRKTWEKSHLPNLTGTPMAWRPPGSLAAEGVRPKADGDYEAWKPE
;
A
#
# COMPACT_ATOMS: atom_id res chain seq x y z
N MET A 1 -0.81 -21.55 14.78
CA MET A 1 -0.86 -20.63 15.94
C MET A 1 0.54 -20.19 16.42
N LEU A 2 1.48 -21.11 16.57
CA LEU A 2 2.85 -20.79 17.03
C LEU A 2 3.61 -19.79 16.12
N ALA A 3 3.38 -19.82 14.81
CA ALA A 3 4.01 -18.88 13.89
C ALA A 3 3.72 -17.40 14.23
N LYS A 4 2.55 -17.06 14.76
CA LYS A 4 2.20 -15.70 15.16
C LYS A 4 2.91 -15.20 16.42
N LEU A 5 3.50 -16.11 17.20
CA LEU A 5 4.30 -15.73 18.36
C LEU A 5 5.70 -15.21 17.98
N PHE A 6 6.25 -15.77 16.90
CA PHE A 6 7.66 -15.56 16.55
C PHE A 6 7.86 -14.90 15.17
N SER A 7 6.85 -14.91 14.29
CA SER A 7 6.96 -14.30 12.96
C SER A 7 6.37 -12.90 12.94
N TRP A 8 7.20 -11.93 12.66
CA TRP A 8 6.83 -10.53 12.51
C TRP A 8 6.62 -10.11 11.04
N TRP A 9 7.06 -10.93 10.11
CA TRP A 9 6.98 -10.67 8.66
C TRP A 9 5.67 -11.10 7.99
N ASN A 10 4.88 -11.91 8.68
CA ASN A 10 3.63 -12.47 8.14
C ASN A 10 2.40 -11.92 8.88
N GLY A 11 2.27 -10.61 8.91
CA GLY A 11 1.17 -9.91 9.57
C GLY A 11 1.46 -9.51 11.02
N ALA A 12 0.42 -9.14 11.75
CA ALA A 12 0.52 -8.66 13.11
C ALA A 12 0.88 -9.79 14.10
N THR A 13 1.85 -9.53 14.97
CA THR A 13 2.18 -10.43 16.08
C THR A 13 1.07 -10.42 17.14
N ILE A 14 1.07 -11.42 18.03
CA ILE A 14 0.13 -11.47 19.15
C ILE A 14 0.27 -10.23 20.04
N GLY A 15 1.51 -9.78 20.30
CA GLY A 15 1.75 -8.55 21.07
C GLY A 15 1.12 -7.32 20.42
N THR A 16 1.22 -7.19 19.11
CA THR A 16 0.56 -6.12 18.34
C THR A 16 -0.95 -6.20 18.49
N LEU A 17 -1.54 -7.38 18.34
CA LEU A 17 -2.99 -7.57 18.45
C LEU A 17 -3.50 -7.24 19.86
N VAL A 18 -2.80 -7.63 20.91
CA VAL A 18 -3.12 -7.28 22.29
C VAL A 18 -3.04 -5.77 22.52
N THR A 19 -1.98 -5.13 22.03
CA THR A 19 -1.80 -3.68 22.15
C THR A 19 -2.92 -2.92 21.41
N VAL A 20 -3.23 -3.32 20.19
CA VAL A 20 -4.30 -2.68 19.39
C VAL A 20 -5.67 -2.91 20.03
N LYS A 21 -5.95 -4.13 20.54
CA LYS A 21 -7.21 -4.41 21.24
C LYS A 21 -7.36 -3.59 22.53
N GLY A 22 -6.29 -3.45 23.29
CA GLY A 22 -6.32 -2.72 24.56
C GLY A 22 -6.36 -1.20 24.40
N ARG A 23 -5.63 -0.65 23.44
CA ARG A 23 -5.42 0.79 23.29
C ARG A 23 -6.02 1.38 22.02
N GLY A 24 -6.40 0.56 21.06
CA GLY A 24 -6.90 0.99 19.76
C GLY A 24 -8.43 1.03 19.69
N GLU A 25 -8.93 2.02 19.01
CA GLU A 25 -10.30 2.13 18.52
C GLU A 25 -10.30 1.82 17.02
N HIS A 26 -11.22 0.93 16.59
CA HIS A 26 -11.36 0.63 15.16
C HIS A 26 -12.02 1.81 14.44
N VAL A 27 -11.36 2.32 13.41
CA VAL A 27 -11.80 3.50 12.66
C VAL A 27 -12.45 3.12 11.34
N GLY A 28 -11.99 2.08 10.70
CA GLY A 28 -12.55 1.60 9.43
C GLY A 28 -11.73 0.48 8.80
N THR A 29 -12.25 0.01 7.68
CA THR A 29 -11.64 -1.06 6.87
C THR A 29 -11.65 -0.61 5.41
N ASP A 30 -10.61 -0.92 4.67
CA ASP A 30 -10.52 -0.61 3.25
C ASP A 30 -11.05 -1.76 2.35
N GLU A 31 -10.99 -1.54 1.04
CA GLU A 31 -11.42 -2.49 0.02
C GLU A 31 -10.61 -3.80 -0.01
N PHE A 32 -9.38 -3.79 0.51
CA PHE A 32 -8.51 -4.97 0.61
C PHE A 32 -8.66 -5.71 1.94
N GLY A 33 -9.52 -5.23 2.84
CA GLY A 33 -9.71 -5.81 4.16
C GLY A 33 -8.66 -5.41 5.19
N ASN A 34 -7.80 -4.42 4.92
CA ASN A 34 -6.92 -3.84 5.92
C ASN A 34 -7.73 -3.04 6.92
N ARG A 35 -7.44 -3.21 8.20
CA ARG A 35 -8.19 -2.57 9.30
C ARG A 35 -7.38 -1.44 9.90
N TYR A 36 -8.01 -0.31 10.14
CA TYR A 36 -7.39 0.91 10.63
C TYR A 36 -7.84 1.22 12.03
N PHE A 37 -6.89 1.61 12.87
CA PHE A 37 -7.09 1.88 14.28
C PHE A 37 -6.46 3.19 14.68
N GLN A 38 -7.07 3.86 15.67
CA GLN A 38 -6.53 5.04 16.31
C GLN A 38 -6.44 4.81 17.81
N SER A 39 -5.44 5.38 18.48
CA SER A 39 -5.33 5.28 19.95
C SER A 39 -6.52 5.95 20.64
N ARG A 40 -7.08 5.27 21.63
CA ARG A 40 -8.07 5.86 22.54
C ARG A 40 -7.42 6.88 23.46
N ASP A 41 -6.24 6.51 23.95
CA ASP A 41 -5.46 7.32 24.84
C ASP A 41 -4.48 8.17 24.04
N THR A 42 -4.22 9.29 24.57
CA THR A 42 -3.18 10.22 24.28
C THR A 42 -2.11 9.87 23.25
N VAL A 43 -1.92 10.70 22.52
CA VAL A 43 -0.97 11.72 22.37
C VAL A 43 0.47 11.17 22.44
N SER A 44 1.02 10.93 21.30
CA SER A 44 2.46 10.84 21.07
C SER A 44 3.12 12.15 21.56
N TYR A 45 4.46 12.16 21.65
CA TYR A 45 5.22 13.36 22.01
C TYR A 45 4.93 14.60 21.13
N ASP A 46 4.32 14.41 19.97
CA ASP A 46 3.91 15.45 19.01
C ASP A 46 2.44 15.92 19.19
N GLY A 47 1.75 15.48 20.24
CA GLY A 47 0.38 15.87 20.52
C GLY A 47 -0.69 15.13 19.70
N ARG A 48 -0.32 14.13 18.90
CA ARG A 48 -1.23 13.40 18.00
C ARG A 48 -1.56 12.02 18.53
N ARG A 49 -2.78 11.53 18.26
CA ARG A 49 -3.16 10.15 18.53
C ARG A 49 -2.44 9.21 17.55
N ARG A 50 -1.90 8.11 18.04
CA ARG A 50 -1.28 7.10 17.19
C ARG A 50 -2.31 6.47 16.28
N ARG A 51 -1.91 6.19 15.03
CA ARG A 51 -2.72 5.53 14.00
C ARG A 51 -2.00 4.29 13.51
N TRP A 52 -2.75 3.20 13.34
CA TRP A 52 -2.19 1.91 12.92
C TRP A 52 -3.03 1.30 11.81
N VAL A 53 -2.37 0.46 11.02
CA VAL A 53 -3.01 -0.45 10.08
C VAL A 53 -2.69 -1.89 10.49
N LEU A 54 -3.68 -2.75 10.49
CA LEU A 54 -3.52 -4.20 10.52
C LEU A 54 -3.83 -4.74 9.13
N TYR A 55 -2.78 -5.23 8.48
CA TYR A 55 -2.89 -5.74 7.12
C TYR A 55 -3.70 -7.03 7.05
N ASN A 56 -4.49 -7.17 6.01
CA ASN A 56 -5.11 -8.43 5.64
C ASN A 56 -4.08 -9.26 4.87
N GLY A 57 -3.57 -10.32 5.50
CA GLY A 57 -2.52 -11.16 4.95
C GLY A 57 -1.12 -10.57 5.17
N TYR A 58 -0.29 -10.64 4.13
CA TYR A 58 1.10 -10.18 4.19
C TYR A 58 1.19 -8.67 4.41
N ALA A 59 2.04 -8.27 5.36
CA ALA A 59 2.24 -6.88 5.73
C ALA A 59 3.09 -6.16 4.67
N GLU A 60 2.44 -5.34 3.85
CA GLU A 60 3.08 -4.57 2.81
C GLU A 60 2.43 -3.18 2.72
N ALA A 61 3.25 -2.15 2.86
CA ALA A 61 2.77 -0.77 2.93
C ALA A 61 2.06 -0.31 1.65
N SER A 62 2.44 -0.86 0.49
CA SER A 62 1.80 -0.53 -0.78
C SER A 62 0.34 -0.99 -0.91
N LYS A 63 -0.11 -1.87 -0.01
CA LYS A 63 -1.52 -2.30 0.06
C LYS A 63 -2.45 -1.24 0.62
N VAL A 64 -1.93 -0.19 1.23
CA VAL A 64 -2.73 0.88 1.80
C VAL A 64 -3.20 1.80 0.68
N PRO A 65 -4.52 1.97 0.48
CA PRO A 65 -5.06 2.91 -0.50
C PRO A 65 -4.66 4.36 -0.19
N PRO A 66 -4.59 5.24 -1.20
CA PRO A 66 -4.13 6.63 -1.02
C PRO A 66 -4.87 7.41 0.06
N ASP A 67 -6.18 7.25 0.16
CA ASP A 67 -7.00 7.95 1.15
C ASP A 67 -6.62 7.57 2.57
N TRP A 68 -6.49 6.26 2.82
CA TRP A 68 -6.07 5.74 4.11
C TRP A 68 -4.59 6.04 4.40
N HIS A 69 -3.75 6.07 3.37
CA HIS A 69 -2.36 6.47 3.51
C HIS A 69 -2.26 7.94 3.98
N GLY A 70 -3.02 8.84 3.36
CA GLY A 70 -3.09 10.24 3.79
C GLY A 70 -3.54 10.38 5.24
N TRP A 71 -4.55 9.61 5.66
CA TRP A 71 -4.98 9.60 7.06
C TRP A 71 -3.91 9.05 8.00
N LEU A 72 -3.27 7.92 7.69
CA LEU A 72 -2.19 7.34 8.50
C LEU A 72 -1.01 8.31 8.67
N ARG A 73 -0.73 9.12 7.66
CA ARG A 73 0.36 10.12 7.66
C ARG A 73 -0.05 11.47 8.23
N TYR A 74 -1.26 11.58 8.80
CA TYR A 74 -1.80 12.83 9.35
C TYR A 74 -1.94 13.97 8.32
N THR A 75 -2.07 13.64 7.04
CA THR A 75 -2.43 14.61 6.00
C THR A 75 -3.88 15.07 6.16
N TYR A 76 -4.74 14.15 6.61
CA TYR A 76 -6.15 14.39 6.92
C TYR A 76 -6.42 14.04 8.38
N ASP A 77 -7.25 14.83 9.04
CA ASP A 77 -7.66 14.58 10.42
C ASP A 77 -8.77 13.54 10.48
N GLU A 78 -9.75 13.65 9.60
CA GLU A 78 -10.87 12.72 9.52
C GLU A 78 -10.57 11.50 8.66
N PRO A 79 -10.98 10.30 9.10
CA PRO A 79 -10.77 9.08 8.32
C PRO A 79 -11.69 9.04 7.10
N PRO A 80 -11.25 8.36 6.01
CA PRO A 80 -12.07 8.20 4.79
C PRO A 80 -13.40 7.47 5.02
N SER A 81 -13.53 6.70 6.09
CA SER A 81 -14.78 6.06 6.50
C SER A 81 -15.86 7.03 6.96
N ARG A 82 -15.47 8.20 7.47
CA ARG A 82 -16.39 9.27 7.90
C ARG A 82 -16.51 10.35 6.84
N THR A 83 -15.41 10.74 6.25
CA THR A 83 -15.35 11.83 5.26
C THR A 83 -14.61 11.31 4.01
N PRO A 84 -15.31 10.64 3.08
CA PRO A 84 -14.70 10.15 1.85
C PRO A 84 -14.13 11.30 1.03
N LEU A 85 -12.95 11.10 0.47
CA LEU A 85 -12.35 12.09 -0.43
C LEU A 85 -13.07 12.09 -1.80
N PRO A 86 -13.22 13.26 -2.43
CA PRO A 86 -13.83 13.34 -3.75
C PRO A 86 -12.97 12.62 -4.80
N ARG A 87 -13.60 11.72 -5.54
CA ARG A 87 -12.95 10.98 -6.63
C ARG A 87 -13.00 11.77 -7.93
N LYS A 88 -11.92 11.69 -8.68
CA LYS A 88 -11.86 12.23 -10.05
C LYS A 88 -12.25 11.15 -11.05
N THR A 89 -12.78 11.55 -12.20
CA THR A 89 -13.26 10.62 -13.25
C THR A 89 -12.15 9.76 -13.85
N TRP A 90 -10.91 10.23 -13.80
CA TRP A 90 -9.73 9.53 -14.31
C TRP A 90 -9.05 8.64 -13.26
N GLU A 91 -9.45 8.70 -12.00
CA GLU A 91 -8.88 7.86 -10.94
C GLU A 91 -9.25 6.40 -11.14
N LYS A 92 -8.24 5.54 -11.04
CA LYS A 92 -8.38 4.09 -11.09
C LYS A 92 -8.36 3.51 -9.68
N SER A 93 -8.89 2.31 -9.52
CA SER A 93 -8.77 1.56 -8.28
C SER A 93 -7.31 1.36 -7.90
N HIS A 94 -7.02 1.45 -6.61
CA HIS A 94 -5.67 1.24 -6.10
C HIS A 94 -5.17 -0.17 -6.40
N LEU A 95 -3.92 -0.27 -6.83
CA LEU A 95 -3.22 -1.55 -6.98
C LEU A 95 -1.98 -1.54 -6.07
N PRO A 96 -1.77 -2.58 -5.26
CA PRO A 96 -0.53 -2.77 -4.54
C PRO A 96 0.66 -2.88 -5.48
N ASN A 97 1.87 -2.76 -4.94
CA ASN A 97 3.09 -3.00 -5.72
C ASN A 97 3.11 -4.42 -6.25
N LEU A 98 3.18 -4.55 -7.57
CA LEU A 98 3.14 -5.83 -8.28
C LEU A 98 4.52 -6.42 -8.54
N THR A 99 5.61 -5.76 -8.11
CA THR A 99 6.98 -6.24 -8.26
C THR A 99 7.12 -7.65 -7.67
N GLY A 100 7.75 -8.55 -8.41
CA GLY A 100 7.90 -9.95 -8.03
C GLY A 100 6.68 -10.83 -8.33
N THR A 101 5.60 -10.28 -8.88
CA THR A 101 4.42 -11.04 -9.31
C THR A 101 4.40 -11.20 -10.84
N PRO A 102 3.63 -12.16 -11.38
CA PRO A 102 3.41 -12.27 -12.83
C PRO A 102 2.75 -11.04 -13.47
N MET A 103 2.07 -10.23 -12.67
CA MET A 103 1.39 -9.01 -13.10
C MET A 103 2.30 -7.77 -13.10
N ALA A 104 3.57 -7.91 -12.70
CA ALA A 104 4.53 -6.81 -12.71
C ALA A 104 4.74 -6.28 -14.12
N TRP A 105 4.77 -4.95 -14.24
CA TRP A 105 5.11 -4.32 -15.52
C TRP A 105 6.54 -4.70 -15.95
N ARG A 106 6.69 -5.04 -17.21
CA ARG A 106 7.97 -5.40 -17.81
C ARG A 106 8.19 -4.56 -19.07
N PRO A 107 9.37 -3.94 -19.22
CA PRO A 107 9.69 -3.20 -20.45
C PRO A 107 9.62 -4.12 -21.67
N PRO A 108 9.13 -3.65 -22.82
CA PRO A 108 9.02 -4.46 -24.05
C PRO A 108 10.35 -5.11 -24.49
N GLY A 109 11.48 -4.46 -24.24
CA GLY A 109 12.80 -4.96 -24.59
C GLY A 109 13.44 -5.90 -23.55
N SER A 110 12.76 -6.22 -22.44
CA SER A 110 13.28 -7.11 -21.41
C SER A 110 13.18 -8.58 -21.85
N LEU A 111 14.12 -9.41 -21.39
CA LEU A 111 14.07 -10.87 -21.61
C LEU A 111 12.85 -11.54 -20.97
N ALA A 112 12.27 -10.91 -19.96
CA ALA A 112 11.07 -11.40 -19.29
C ALA A 112 9.75 -10.99 -20.01
N ALA A 113 9.84 -10.19 -21.06
CA ALA A 113 8.78 -9.92 -22.02
C ALA A 113 9.15 -10.60 -23.34
N GLU A 114 9.12 -9.92 -24.45
CA GLU A 114 9.40 -10.48 -25.78
C GLU A 114 10.88 -10.37 -26.20
N GLY A 115 11.70 -9.68 -25.41
CA GLY A 115 13.12 -9.47 -25.70
C GLY A 115 13.41 -8.47 -26.84
N VAL A 116 12.38 -7.95 -27.49
CA VAL A 116 12.47 -6.99 -28.58
C VAL A 116 11.79 -5.70 -28.19
N ARG A 117 12.53 -4.59 -28.17
CA ARG A 117 11.94 -3.28 -27.94
C ARG A 117 11.37 -2.69 -29.24
N PRO A 118 10.30 -1.87 -29.15
CA PRO A 118 9.83 -1.09 -30.28
C PRO A 118 10.93 -0.17 -30.84
N LYS A 119 10.93 0.06 -32.13
CA LYS A 119 11.76 1.09 -32.74
C LYS A 119 11.41 2.46 -32.15
N ALA A 120 12.44 3.28 -31.94
CA ALA A 120 12.31 4.68 -31.52
C ALA A 120 12.88 5.60 -32.63
N ASP A 121 12.45 6.85 -32.65
CA ASP A 121 12.85 7.84 -33.66
C ASP A 121 14.38 8.11 -33.69
N GLY A 122 15.06 7.86 -32.56
CA GLY A 122 16.51 8.00 -32.44
C GLY A 122 17.33 6.74 -32.77
N ASP A 123 16.70 5.68 -33.25
CA ASP A 123 17.41 4.46 -33.60
C ASP A 123 18.24 4.65 -34.88
N TYR A 124 19.47 4.16 -34.85
CA TYR A 124 20.36 4.21 -36.00
C TYR A 124 19.83 3.37 -37.14
N GLU A 125 19.72 3.98 -38.32
CA GLU A 125 19.52 3.28 -39.57
C GLU A 125 20.81 3.31 -40.37
N ALA A 126 21.30 2.14 -40.74
CA ALA A 126 22.53 2.05 -41.54
C ALA A 126 22.32 2.71 -42.89
N TRP A 127 23.23 3.60 -43.24
CA TRP A 127 23.24 4.22 -44.57
C TRP A 127 23.44 3.12 -45.65
N LYS A 128 22.65 3.20 -46.71
CA LYS A 128 22.79 2.35 -47.90
C LYS A 128 23.25 3.20 -49.06
N PRO A 129 24.36 2.87 -49.74
CA PRO A 129 24.75 3.55 -50.98
C PRO A 129 23.66 3.36 -52.05
N GLU A 130 23.35 4.40 -52.79
CA GLU A 130 22.48 4.35 -53.98
C GLU A 130 23.19 3.66 -55.13
#